data_22e5cc87d835226c177b1522e22445ac
#
_entry.id   22e5cc87d835226c177b1522e22445ac
#
_cell.length_a   1.000
_cell.length_b   1.000
_cell.length_c   1.000
_cell.angle_alpha   90.00
_cell.angle_beta   90.00
_cell.angle_gamma   90.00
#
_symmetry.space_group_name_H-M   'P 1'
#
loop_
_entity.id
_entity.type
_entity.pdbx_description
1 polymer ?
#
loop_
_entity_poly.entity_id
_entity_poly.type
_entity_poly.pdbx_seq_one_letter_code
_entity_poly.pdbx_strand_id
1 'polypeptide(L)'
;MNIAMTFAEASGIKAYRNLVKDMTALQLWYITNVIKVKKENFAVLLNHYSRIYTYSNAYHKDVPAERNPDWQEIVAKLKENWLKVGNENFPNSSWSILQEYIEPKIVPNINKAKKDLAKSFYGFSYEFHHEYFGPAKPEFLTLHFRNYFCPDTPFHHISKLIEGLLKVIEHALQERPDINHIQCASWLNNIKSFNQLFPDAWIENSQECPIGGNLGWWGQFIDRKNQLHKKNVAKFKQTKKFLYPNLHCQCKIQDLKQHLEQFQQSSQANKSQ
;
A
#
# COMPACT_ATOMS: atom_id res chain seq x y z
N MET A 1 2.88 32.14 -12.87
CA MET A 1 1.71 31.78 -13.69
C MET A 1 0.82 30.86 -12.85
N ASN A 2 -0.22 31.42 -12.20
CA ASN A 2 -1.18 30.64 -11.42
C ASN A 2 -2.05 29.84 -12.40
N ILE A 3 -1.77 28.55 -12.55
CA ILE A 3 -2.65 27.64 -13.29
C ILE A 3 -3.85 27.43 -12.38
N ALA A 4 -5.01 27.96 -12.81
CA ALA A 4 -6.27 27.72 -12.13
C ALA A 4 -6.52 26.20 -12.09
N MET A 5 -6.65 25.66 -10.88
CA MET A 5 -6.90 24.24 -10.66
C MET A 5 -8.30 23.89 -11.17
N THR A 6 -8.44 22.84 -11.96
CA THR A 6 -9.76 22.39 -12.45
C THR A 6 -10.62 21.89 -11.29
N PHE A 7 -11.95 21.93 -11.45
CA PHE A 7 -12.89 21.40 -10.44
C PHE A 7 -12.65 19.91 -10.13
N ALA A 8 -12.32 19.13 -11.16
CA ALA A 8 -11.98 17.69 -11.00
C ALA A 8 -10.70 17.48 -10.20
N GLU A 9 -9.67 18.33 -10.40
CA GLU A 9 -8.44 18.28 -9.63
C GLU A 9 -8.67 18.68 -8.17
N ALA A 10 -9.43 19.72 -7.92
CA ALA A 10 -9.78 20.15 -6.56
C ALA A 10 -10.57 19.06 -5.82
N SER A 11 -11.52 18.39 -6.49
CA SER A 11 -12.27 17.26 -5.94
C SER A 11 -11.36 16.08 -5.61
N GLY A 12 -10.41 15.75 -6.48
CA GLY A 12 -9.41 14.69 -6.26
C GLY A 12 -8.48 14.98 -5.08
N ILE A 13 -8.04 16.23 -4.92
CA ILE A 13 -7.23 16.67 -3.78
C ILE A 13 -8.01 16.53 -2.48
N LYS A 14 -9.26 16.99 -2.44
CA LYS A 14 -10.13 16.86 -1.27
C LYS A 14 -10.36 15.39 -0.89
N ALA A 15 -10.61 14.53 -1.88
CA ALA A 15 -10.81 13.11 -1.65
C ALA A 15 -9.55 12.45 -1.05
N TYR A 16 -8.38 12.73 -1.60
CA TYR A 16 -7.11 12.20 -1.09
C TYR A 16 -6.78 12.72 0.32
N ARG A 17 -6.98 14.01 0.58
CA ARG A 17 -6.84 14.60 1.92
C ARG A 17 -7.72 13.87 2.94
N ASN A 18 -8.98 13.63 2.62
CA ASN A 18 -9.92 12.93 3.49
C ASN A 18 -9.46 11.49 3.73
N LEU A 19 -9.00 10.79 2.69
CA LEU A 19 -8.45 9.45 2.83
C LEU A 19 -7.25 9.42 3.79
N VAL A 20 -6.29 10.33 3.62
CA VAL A 20 -5.10 10.40 4.49
C VAL A 20 -5.51 10.71 5.93
N LYS A 21 -6.44 11.64 6.16
CA LYS A 21 -6.99 11.95 7.48
C LYS A 21 -7.61 10.71 8.13
N ASP A 22 -8.50 10.03 7.41
CA ASP A 22 -9.23 8.88 7.93
C ASP A 22 -8.30 7.69 8.20
N MET A 23 -7.33 7.45 7.31
CA MET A 23 -6.30 6.41 7.48
C MET A 23 -5.39 6.70 8.68
N THR A 24 -5.01 7.95 8.87
CA THR A 24 -4.23 8.40 10.04
C THR A 24 -5.01 8.14 11.34
N ALA A 25 -6.27 8.54 11.39
CA ALA A 25 -7.12 8.30 12.55
C ALA A 25 -7.30 6.79 12.84
N LEU A 26 -7.47 5.97 11.80
CA LEU A 26 -7.57 4.51 11.94
C LEU A 26 -6.29 3.88 12.52
N GLN A 27 -5.12 4.33 12.03
CA GLN A 27 -3.82 3.84 12.51
C GLN A 27 -3.56 4.23 13.98
N LEU A 28 -3.86 5.48 14.35
CA LEU A 28 -3.78 5.94 15.74
C LEU A 28 -4.75 5.18 16.64
N TRP A 29 -5.98 4.94 16.18
CA TRP A 29 -6.94 4.11 16.89
C TRP A 29 -6.40 2.70 17.15
N TYR A 30 -5.79 2.08 16.15
CA TYR A 30 -5.20 0.74 16.27
C TYR A 30 -4.11 0.71 17.34
N ILE A 31 -3.19 1.65 17.30
CA ILE A 31 -2.08 1.75 18.27
C ILE A 31 -2.61 1.88 19.70
N THR A 32 -3.60 2.76 19.91
CA THR A 32 -4.09 3.07 21.27
C THR A 32 -5.11 2.09 21.83
N ASN A 33 -5.90 1.42 20.96
CA ASN A 33 -7.01 0.57 21.37
C ASN A 33 -6.75 -0.94 21.20
N VAL A 34 -5.86 -1.32 20.28
CA VAL A 34 -5.55 -2.73 19.99
C VAL A 34 -4.18 -3.12 20.53
N ILE A 35 -3.14 -2.39 20.14
CA ILE A 35 -1.76 -2.63 20.63
C ILE A 35 -1.60 -2.19 22.09
N LYS A 36 -2.50 -1.31 22.57
CA LYS A 36 -2.48 -0.79 23.94
C LYS A 36 -1.13 -0.15 24.28
N VAL A 37 -0.77 0.83 23.46
CA VAL A 37 0.47 1.58 23.64
C VAL A 37 0.63 2.10 25.07
N LYS A 38 1.84 1.93 25.63
CA LYS A 38 2.24 2.56 26.87
C LYS A 38 2.99 3.86 26.61
N LYS A 39 3.05 4.74 27.62
CA LYS A 39 3.65 6.07 27.51
C LYS A 39 5.09 6.02 26.97
N GLU A 40 5.88 5.08 27.43
CA GLU A 40 7.30 4.92 27.10
C GLU A 40 7.58 4.38 25.70
N ASN A 41 6.63 3.65 25.10
CA ASN A 41 6.81 3.04 23.78
C ASN A 41 5.99 3.70 22.67
N PHE A 42 5.35 4.85 22.92
CA PHE A 42 4.47 5.52 21.96
C PHE A 42 5.15 5.80 20.62
N ALA A 43 6.35 6.41 20.63
CA ALA A 43 7.09 6.74 19.42
C ALA A 43 7.45 5.47 18.60
N VAL A 44 7.91 4.42 19.28
CA VAL A 44 8.28 3.15 18.65
C VAL A 44 7.09 2.53 17.93
N LEU A 45 5.94 2.43 18.61
CA LEU A 45 4.73 1.83 18.02
C LEU A 45 4.13 2.71 16.93
N LEU A 46 4.19 4.04 17.06
CA LEU A 46 3.76 4.98 16.03
C LEU A 46 4.59 4.77 14.75
N ASN A 47 5.90 4.70 14.85
CA ASN A 47 6.80 4.47 13.72
C ASN A 47 6.58 3.10 13.08
N HIS A 48 6.36 2.07 13.89
CA HIS A 48 6.21 0.70 13.39
C HIS A 48 4.84 0.44 12.73
N TYR A 49 3.74 0.91 13.34
CA TYR A 49 2.38 0.55 12.91
C TYR A 49 1.67 1.61 12.07
N SER A 50 2.28 2.78 11.85
CA SER A 50 1.64 3.84 11.07
C SER A 50 2.46 4.28 9.86
N ARG A 51 1.79 4.96 8.93
CA ARG A 51 2.39 5.63 7.78
C ARG A 51 2.47 7.14 7.95
N ILE A 52 2.20 7.64 9.14
CA ILE A 52 2.06 9.09 9.36
C ILE A 52 3.35 9.81 9.03
N TYR A 53 4.51 9.23 9.39
CA TYR A 53 5.81 9.76 9.00
C TYR A 53 5.91 9.97 7.48
N THR A 54 5.57 8.96 6.68
CA THR A 54 5.65 9.05 5.21
C THR A 54 4.63 10.01 4.59
N TYR A 55 3.59 10.36 5.30
CA TYR A 55 2.61 11.36 4.87
C TYR A 55 3.03 12.79 5.22
N SER A 56 3.91 12.97 6.21
CA SER A 56 4.33 14.29 6.71
C SER A 56 5.43 14.92 5.86
N ASN A 57 5.57 16.23 5.96
CA ASN A 57 6.68 16.97 5.35
C ASN A 57 8.02 16.72 6.04
N ALA A 58 8.03 16.15 7.25
CA ALA A 58 9.24 15.69 7.92
C ALA A 58 9.83 14.44 7.25
N TYR A 59 9.08 13.72 6.40
CA TYR A 59 9.59 12.50 5.76
C TYR A 59 10.78 12.77 4.84
N HIS A 60 11.86 12.07 5.13
CA HIS A 60 13.05 11.98 4.28
C HIS A 60 13.39 10.50 4.05
N LYS A 61 13.60 10.12 2.78
CA LYS A 61 13.79 8.71 2.39
C LYS A 61 14.99 8.05 3.11
N ASP A 62 16.07 8.80 3.26
CA ASP A 62 17.35 8.29 3.80
C ASP A 62 17.51 8.54 5.30
N VAL A 63 16.48 9.07 5.96
CA VAL A 63 16.50 9.35 7.40
C VAL A 63 15.42 8.52 8.10
N PRO A 64 15.79 7.54 8.92
CA PRO A 64 14.84 6.80 9.74
C PRO A 64 14.02 7.73 10.65
N ALA A 65 12.75 7.39 10.86
CA ALA A 65 11.82 8.20 11.67
C ALA A 65 12.38 8.52 13.07
N GLU A 66 13.03 7.55 13.70
CA GLU A 66 13.64 7.68 15.03
C GLU A 66 14.86 8.62 15.08
N ARG A 67 15.45 8.95 13.93
CA ARG A 67 16.61 9.85 13.80
C ARG A 67 16.25 11.22 13.21
N ASN A 68 14.99 11.43 12.84
CA ASN A 68 14.56 12.69 12.23
C ASN A 68 14.06 13.66 13.31
N PRO A 69 14.75 14.80 13.56
CA PRO A 69 14.39 15.72 14.63
C PRO A 69 13.02 16.37 14.43
N ASP A 70 12.67 16.74 13.19
CA ASP A 70 11.36 17.35 12.89
C ASP A 70 10.22 16.35 13.15
N TRP A 71 10.46 15.07 12.84
CA TRP A 71 9.50 14.02 13.16
C TRP A 71 9.37 13.78 14.67
N GLN A 72 10.47 13.81 15.43
CA GLN A 72 10.44 13.65 16.87
C GLN A 72 9.65 14.77 17.57
N GLU A 73 9.70 16.00 17.05
CA GLU A 73 8.87 17.10 17.54
C GLU A 73 7.37 16.81 17.33
N ILE A 74 6.99 16.32 16.12
CA ILE A 74 5.60 15.91 15.82
C ILE A 74 5.16 14.80 16.76
N VAL A 75 6.00 13.79 16.98
CA VAL A 75 5.73 12.66 17.91
C VAL A 75 5.51 13.17 19.33
N ALA A 76 6.30 14.14 19.80
CA ALA A 76 6.13 14.74 21.13
C ALA A 76 4.77 15.44 21.26
N LYS A 77 4.37 16.25 20.27
CA LYS A 77 3.05 16.92 20.22
C LYS A 77 1.90 15.90 20.22
N LEU A 78 2.04 14.82 19.45
CA LEU A 78 1.04 13.76 19.42
C LEU A 78 0.91 13.04 20.75
N LYS A 79 2.03 12.75 21.39
CA LYS A 79 2.07 12.11 22.72
C LYS A 79 1.42 12.98 23.79
N GLU A 80 1.73 14.27 23.80
CA GLU A 80 1.10 15.24 24.71
C GLU A 80 -0.43 15.28 24.50
N ASN A 81 -0.87 15.38 23.24
CA ASN A 81 -2.30 15.36 22.92
C ASN A 81 -2.96 14.06 23.39
N TRP A 82 -2.33 12.90 23.13
CA TRP A 82 -2.86 11.62 23.60
C TRP A 82 -3.04 11.57 25.11
N LEU A 83 -2.04 12.02 25.87
CA LEU A 83 -2.10 12.08 27.35
C LEU A 83 -3.21 13.01 27.84
N LYS A 84 -3.48 14.09 27.10
CA LYS A 84 -4.53 15.08 27.44
C LYS A 84 -5.94 14.57 27.14
N VAL A 85 -6.18 13.95 25.98
CA VAL A 85 -7.54 13.65 25.50
C VAL A 85 -7.96 12.18 25.67
N GLY A 86 -7.01 11.28 25.97
CA GLY A 86 -7.25 9.84 26.12
C GLY A 86 -7.49 9.10 24.81
N ASN A 87 -7.53 7.75 24.90
CA ASN A 87 -7.56 6.83 23.73
C ASN A 87 -8.73 7.08 22.77
N GLU A 88 -9.91 7.41 23.29
CA GLU A 88 -11.13 7.56 22.48
C GLU A 88 -11.08 8.80 21.58
N ASN A 89 -10.62 9.92 22.12
CA ASN A 89 -10.61 11.20 21.42
C ASN A 89 -9.34 11.42 20.59
N PHE A 90 -8.23 10.77 20.97
CA PHE A 90 -6.92 10.96 20.37
C PHE A 90 -6.91 10.78 18.84
N PRO A 91 -7.50 9.72 18.24
CA PRO A 91 -7.45 9.53 16.79
C PRO A 91 -8.01 10.72 16.00
N ASN A 92 -9.10 11.31 16.50
CA ASN A 92 -9.77 12.43 15.82
C ASN A 92 -9.10 13.78 16.11
N SER A 93 -8.72 14.03 17.37
CA SER A 93 -8.07 15.29 17.78
C SER A 93 -6.66 15.46 17.19
N SER A 94 -6.00 14.35 16.86
CA SER A 94 -4.63 14.38 16.28
C SER A 94 -4.56 15.09 14.93
N TRP A 95 -5.67 15.16 14.18
CA TRP A 95 -5.67 15.83 12.90
C TRP A 95 -5.38 17.33 13.00
N SER A 96 -5.80 18.01 14.05
CA SER A 96 -5.49 19.42 14.28
C SER A 96 -3.99 19.70 14.39
N ILE A 97 -3.22 18.71 14.84
CA ILE A 97 -1.75 18.76 14.90
C ILE A 97 -1.15 18.35 13.54
N LEU A 98 -1.61 17.22 13.00
CA LEU A 98 -0.99 16.59 11.84
C LEU A 98 -1.24 17.33 10.53
N GLN A 99 -2.35 18.05 10.39
CA GLN A 99 -2.69 18.75 9.15
C GLN A 99 -1.60 19.73 8.72
N GLU A 100 -0.96 20.43 9.65
CA GLU A 100 0.13 21.38 9.38
C GLU A 100 1.30 20.69 8.64
N TYR A 101 1.60 19.46 9.00
CA TYR A 101 2.72 18.68 8.46
C TYR A 101 2.33 17.83 7.24
N ILE A 102 1.05 17.47 7.09
CA ILE A 102 0.56 16.60 6.01
C ILE A 102 0.08 17.42 4.80
N GLU A 103 -0.60 18.56 5.02
CA GLU A 103 -1.13 19.40 3.93
C GLU A 103 -0.09 19.76 2.87
N PRO A 104 1.16 20.13 3.21
CA PRO A 104 2.18 20.46 2.21
C PRO A 104 2.54 19.29 1.28
N LYS A 105 2.25 18.05 1.70
CA LYS A 105 2.53 16.81 0.94
C LYS A 105 1.36 16.30 0.12
N ILE A 106 0.14 16.79 0.32
CA ILE A 106 -1.05 16.29 -0.37
C ILE A 106 -0.90 16.37 -1.89
N VAL A 107 -0.62 17.54 -2.43
CA VAL A 107 -0.46 17.74 -3.88
C VAL A 107 0.78 17.02 -4.43
N PRO A 108 1.97 17.17 -3.83
CA PRO A 108 3.15 16.40 -4.23
C PRO A 108 2.93 14.89 -4.27
N ASN A 109 2.25 14.32 -3.26
CA ASN A 109 1.98 12.89 -3.20
C ASN A 109 0.99 12.43 -4.30
N ILE A 110 -0.04 13.23 -4.60
CA ILE A 110 -0.96 12.97 -5.72
C ILE A 110 -0.19 12.97 -7.04
N ASN A 111 0.65 13.97 -7.28
CA ASN A 111 1.41 14.09 -8.52
C ASN A 111 2.42 12.93 -8.67
N LYS A 112 3.09 12.56 -7.58
CA LYS A 112 3.95 11.38 -7.56
C LYS A 112 3.15 10.12 -7.89
N ALA A 113 1.99 9.90 -7.24
CA ALA A 113 1.15 8.74 -7.48
C ALA A 113 0.66 8.65 -8.94
N LYS A 114 0.27 9.79 -9.55
CA LYS A 114 -0.10 9.86 -10.98
C LYS A 114 1.08 9.49 -11.89
N LYS A 115 2.27 10.03 -11.59
CA LYS A 115 3.49 9.74 -12.36
C LYS A 115 3.90 8.27 -12.26
N ASP A 116 3.84 7.71 -11.05
CA ASP A 116 4.16 6.29 -10.82
C ASP A 116 3.15 5.38 -11.54
N LEU A 117 1.85 5.73 -11.52
CA LEU A 117 0.82 4.98 -12.21
C LEU A 117 0.96 5.04 -13.74
N ALA A 118 1.33 6.19 -14.29
CA ALA A 118 1.58 6.36 -15.72
C ALA A 118 2.76 5.53 -16.23
N LYS A 119 3.71 5.21 -15.36
CA LYS A 119 4.86 4.34 -15.65
C LYS A 119 4.59 2.86 -15.39
N SER A 120 3.43 2.52 -14.83
CA SER A 120 3.06 1.14 -14.52
C SER A 120 2.47 0.43 -15.74
N PHE A 121 2.57 -0.89 -15.74
CA PHE A 121 1.94 -1.75 -16.72
C PHE A 121 0.56 -2.19 -16.19
N TYR A 122 -0.48 -1.40 -16.51
CA TYR A 122 -1.86 -1.59 -16.03
C TYR A 122 -1.99 -1.75 -14.50
N GLY A 123 -1.18 -0.97 -13.78
CA GLY A 123 -1.15 -0.97 -12.31
C GLY A 123 -0.04 -1.81 -11.69
N PHE A 124 0.63 -2.66 -12.45
CA PHE A 124 1.82 -3.36 -12.00
C PHE A 124 3.08 -2.50 -12.22
N SER A 125 3.94 -2.47 -11.21
CA SER A 125 5.28 -1.93 -11.26
C SER A 125 6.22 -2.84 -10.46
N TYR A 126 7.53 -2.67 -10.61
CA TYR A 126 8.50 -3.54 -9.97
C TYR A 126 9.74 -2.77 -9.50
N GLU A 127 10.51 -3.44 -8.66
CA GLU A 127 11.86 -3.07 -8.25
C GLU A 127 12.70 -4.33 -8.01
N PHE A 128 14.01 -4.22 -8.16
CA PHE A 128 14.93 -5.36 -8.04
C PHE A 128 15.37 -5.65 -6.61
N HIS A 129 15.10 -4.74 -5.69
CA HIS A 129 15.40 -4.91 -4.28
C HIS A 129 14.38 -4.15 -3.45
N HIS A 130 13.88 -4.79 -2.41
CA HIS A 130 13.05 -4.17 -1.40
C HIS A 130 13.55 -4.57 -0.01
N GLU A 131 13.98 -3.59 0.77
CA GLU A 131 14.54 -3.78 2.13
C GLU A 131 13.62 -4.58 3.06
N TYR A 132 12.31 -4.54 2.80
CA TYR A 132 11.30 -5.28 3.58
C TYR A 132 11.52 -6.80 3.59
N PHE A 133 12.15 -7.37 2.57
CA PHE A 133 12.39 -8.81 2.45
C PHE A 133 13.76 -9.25 2.96
N GLY A 134 14.46 -8.40 3.71
CA GLY A 134 15.79 -8.68 4.24
C GLY A 134 16.91 -8.40 3.24
N PRO A 135 18.05 -9.09 3.35
CA PRO A 135 19.19 -8.88 2.46
C PRO A 135 18.81 -9.01 0.99
N ALA A 136 19.42 -8.19 0.13
CA ALA A 136 19.16 -8.22 -1.29
C ALA A 136 19.40 -9.61 -1.85
N LYS A 137 18.38 -10.17 -2.51
CA LYS A 137 18.48 -11.36 -3.33
C LYS A 137 18.51 -10.89 -4.77
N PRO A 138 19.66 -10.92 -5.44
CA PRO A 138 19.80 -10.34 -6.77
C PRO A 138 18.90 -11.00 -7.82
N GLU A 139 18.53 -12.25 -7.59
CA GLU A 139 17.65 -13.04 -8.45
C GLU A 139 16.15 -12.74 -8.30
N PHE A 140 15.75 -11.84 -7.37
CA PHE A 140 14.34 -11.56 -7.10
C PHE A 140 13.88 -10.22 -7.67
N LEU A 141 12.71 -10.25 -8.30
CA LEU A 141 11.90 -9.12 -8.69
C LEU A 141 10.78 -8.90 -7.66
N THR A 142 10.69 -7.72 -7.07
CA THR A 142 9.58 -7.36 -6.18
C THR A 142 8.49 -6.65 -6.97
N LEU A 143 7.29 -7.23 -6.96
CA LEU A 143 6.11 -6.73 -7.65
C LEU A 143 5.30 -5.80 -6.74
N HIS A 144 4.84 -4.69 -7.30
CA HIS A 144 3.88 -3.78 -6.70
C HIS A 144 2.61 -3.72 -7.54
N PHE A 145 1.47 -3.57 -6.86
CA PHE A 145 0.19 -3.41 -7.54
C PHE A 145 -0.58 -2.20 -7.02
N ARG A 146 -1.17 -1.45 -7.96
CA ARG A 146 -2.10 -0.34 -7.69
C ARG A 146 -3.25 -0.42 -8.68
N ASN A 147 -4.48 -0.17 -8.21
CA ASN A 147 -5.64 -0.17 -9.12
C ASN A 147 -5.52 0.93 -10.20
N TYR A 148 -5.15 0.53 -11.41
CA TYR A 148 -5.07 1.40 -12.60
C TYR A 148 -6.45 1.79 -13.11
N PHE A 149 -7.46 0.94 -12.91
CA PHE A 149 -8.81 1.05 -13.47
C PHE A 149 -9.79 1.79 -12.55
N CYS A 150 -9.30 2.48 -11.52
CA CYS A 150 -10.12 3.25 -10.60
C CYS A 150 -11.08 4.19 -11.39
N PRO A 151 -12.38 4.23 -11.07
CA PRO A 151 -13.07 3.66 -9.90
C PRO A 151 -13.58 2.23 -10.07
N ASP A 152 -13.29 1.56 -11.19
CA ASP A 152 -13.69 0.18 -11.41
C ASP A 152 -12.79 -0.81 -10.66
N THR A 153 -13.27 -2.04 -10.50
CA THR A 153 -12.43 -3.10 -9.95
C THR A 153 -11.43 -3.58 -10.98
N PRO A 154 -10.14 -3.75 -10.64
CA PRO A 154 -9.14 -4.22 -11.58
C PRO A 154 -9.47 -5.62 -12.12
N PHE A 155 -10.21 -6.42 -11.38
CA PHE A 155 -10.53 -7.80 -11.73
C PHE A 155 -11.61 -7.94 -12.83
N HIS A 156 -12.27 -6.86 -13.24
CA HIS A 156 -13.06 -6.84 -14.49
C HIS A 156 -12.16 -6.74 -15.74
N HIS A 157 -10.89 -6.43 -15.57
CA HIS A 157 -9.92 -6.19 -16.65
C HIS A 157 -8.80 -7.25 -16.66
N ILE A 158 -9.14 -8.51 -16.40
CA ILE A 158 -8.17 -9.62 -16.26
C ILE A 158 -7.19 -9.69 -17.43
N SER A 159 -7.68 -9.59 -18.67
CA SER A 159 -6.82 -9.63 -19.88
C SER A 159 -5.76 -8.53 -19.86
N LYS A 160 -6.11 -7.32 -19.35
CA LYS A 160 -5.16 -6.22 -19.20
C LYS A 160 -4.17 -6.44 -18.04
N LEU A 161 -4.62 -7.07 -16.96
CA LEU A 161 -3.73 -7.45 -15.86
C LEU A 161 -2.71 -8.49 -16.32
N ILE A 162 -3.13 -9.49 -17.10
CA ILE A 162 -2.22 -10.49 -17.68
C ILE A 162 -1.21 -9.82 -18.62
N GLU A 163 -1.68 -8.96 -19.54
CA GLU A 163 -0.81 -8.17 -20.41
C GLU A 163 0.21 -7.35 -19.60
N GLY A 164 -0.23 -6.74 -18.50
CA GLY A 164 0.61 -5.95 -17.61
C GLY A 164 1.70 -6.78 -16.94
N LEU A 165 1.38 -7.97 -16.42
CA LEU A 165 2.35 -8.87 -15.82
C LEU A 165 3.37 -9.38 -16.83
N LEU A 166 2.94 -9.75 -18.04
CA LEU A 166 3.86 -10.16 -19.11
C LEU A 166 4.84 -9.04 -19.48
N LYS A 167 4.36 -7.79 -19.59
CA LYS A 167 5.22 -6.62 -19.82
C LYS A 167 6.20 -6.35 -18.68
N VAL A 168 5.77 -6.55 -17.42
CA VAL A 168 6.68 -6.47 -16.26
C VAL A 168 7.81 -7.48 -16.40
N ILE A 169 7.48 -8.73 -16.71
CA ILE A 169 8.47 -9.81 -16.88
C ILE A 169 9.43 -9.48 -18.03
N GLU A 170 8.89 -9.10 -19.19
CA GLU A 170 9.71 -8.77 -20.36
C GLU A 170 10.68 -7.62 -20.07
N HIS A 171 10.18 -6.52 -19.52
CA HIS A 171 10.97 -5.33 -19.24
C HIS A 171 12.02 -5.59 -18.14
N ALA A 172 11.65 -6.33 -17.09
CA ALA A 172 12.57 -6.66 -16.02
C ALA A 172 13.70 -7.59 -16.49
N LEU A 173 13.41 -8.57 -17.35
CA LEU A 173 14.43 -9.46 -17.93
C LEU A 173 15.35 -8.74 -18.93
N GLN A 174 14.88 -7.68 -19.61
CA GLN A 174 15.74 -6.82 -20.45
C GLN A 174 16.73 -6.01 -19.58
N GLU A 175 16.30 -5.53 -18.42
CA GLU A 175 17.18 -4.80 -17.49
C GLU A 175 18.12 -5.73 -16.71
N ARG A 176 17.61 -6.87 -16.26
CA ARG A 176 18.30 -7.83 -15.41
C ARG A 176 18.02 -9.27 -15.87
N PRO A 177 18.79 -9.82 -16.83
CA PRO A 177 18.58 -11.19 -17.35
C PRO A 177 18.81 -12.31 -16.32
N ASP A 178 19.48 -12.00 -15.21
CA ASP A 178 19.80 -12.93 -14.13
C ASP A 178 18.65 -13.16 -13.14
N ILE A 179 17.56 -12.38 -13.20
CA ILE A 179 16.41 -12.59 -12.33
C ILE A 179 15.67 -13.87 -12.74
N ASN A 180 15.22 -14.62 -11.74
CA ASN A 180 14.51 -15.88 -11.95
C ASN A 180 13.30 -16.06 -11.04
N HIS A 181 13.12 -15.19 -10.04
CA HIS A 181 11.98 -15.20 -9.12
C HIS A 181 11.25 -13.86 -9.11
N ILE A 182 9.95 -13.93 -8.86
CA ILE A 182 9.09 -12.79 -8.58
C ILE A 182 8.43 -12.96 -7.22
N GLN A 183 8.31 -11.88 -6.47
CA GLN A 183 7.72 -11.88 -5.12
C GLN A 183 6.82 -10.67 -4.89
N CYS A 184 5.88 -10.79 -3.96
CA CYS A 184 5.02 -9.69 -3.50
C CYS A 184 4.53 -9.94 -2.08
N ALA A 185 4.58 -8.92 -1.22
CA ALA A 185 3.92 -8.95 0.08
C ALA A 185 2.68 -8.06 0.04
N SER A 186 1.51 -8.68 0.12
CA SER A 186 0.23 -7.97 0.01
C SER A 186 -0.92 -8.73 0.67
N TRP A 187 -1.87 -7.97 1.22
CA TRP A 187 -3.18 -8.50 1.61
C TRP A 187 -3.97 -9.04 0.40
N LEU A 188 -3.67 -8.58 -0.83
CA LEU A 188 -4.29 -9.07 -2.07
C LEU A 188 -4.02 -10.55 -2.32
N ASN A 189 -2.94 -11.10 -1.77
CA ASN A 189 -2.62 -12.53 -1.83
C ASN A 189 -3.65 -13.42 -1.11
N ASN A 190 -4.66 -12.84 -0.44
CA ASN A 190 -5.83 -13.56 0.08
C ASN A 190 -7.05 -13.48 -0.86
N ILE A 191 -6.94 -12.76 -1.98
CA ILE A 191 -8.08 -12.51 -2.89
C ILE A 191 -8.01 -13.48 -4.07
N LYS A 192 -9.01 -14.35 -4.18
CA LYS A 192 -9.06 -15.37 -5.25
C LYS A 192 -8.86 -14.78 -6.65
N SER A 193 -9.49 -13.63 -6.95
CA SER A 193 -9.36 -12.97 -8.25
C SER A 193 -7.97 -12.40 -8.51
N PHE A 194 -7.17 -12.13 -7.48
CA PHE A 194 -5.78 -11.73 -7.63
C PHE A 194 -4.89 -12.96 -7.83
N ASN A 195 -5.11 -14.01 -7.02
CA ASN A 195 -4.30 -15.23 -7.05
C ASN A 195 -4.42 -16.01 -8.35
N GLN A 196 -5.56 -15.93 -9.04
CA GLN A 196 -5.72 -16.58 -10.35
C GLN A 196 -4.77 -16.04 -11.45
N LEU A 197 -4.10 -14.90 -11.20
CA LEU A 197 -3.07 -14.37 -12.09
C LEU A 197 -1.72 -15.08 -11.91
N PHE A 198 -1.58 -15.93 -10.91
CA PHE A 198 -0.32 -16.58 -10.53
C PHE A 198 -0.48 -18.10 -10.51
N PRO A 199 0.60 -18.87 -10.72
CA PRO A 199 0.57 -20.33 -10.59
C PRO A 199 0.34 -20.77 -9.14
N ASP A 200 -0.08 -22.02 -8.93
CA ASP A 200 -0.37 -22.58 -7.59
C ASP A 200 0.81 -22.41 -6.62
N ALA A 201 2.03 -22.56 -7.11
CA ALA A 201 3.27 -22.34 -6.35
C ALA A 201 3.33 -20.94 -5.66
N TRP A 202 2.60 -19.94 -6.17
CA TRP A 202 2.52 -18.62 -5.55
C TRP A 202 1.93 -18.65 -4.14
N ILE A 203 0.84 -19.40 -3.96
CA ILE A 203 0.17 -19.52 -2.66
C ILE A 203 0.80 -20.62 -1.80
N GLU A 204 1.25 -21.71 -2.40
CA GLU A 204 1.93 -22.80 -1.69
C GLU A 204 3.18 -22.32 -0.96
N ASN A 205 3.88 -21.33 -1.51
CA ASN A 205 5.07 -20.71 -0.92
C ASN A 205 4.73 -19.45 -0.09
N SER A 206 3.48 -19.26 0.32
CA SER A 206 3.08 -18.08 1.07
C SER A 206 3.54 -18.10 2.53
N GLN A 207 3.95 -16.94 3.03
CA GLN A 207 4.31 -16.72 4.43
C GLN A 207 3.65 -15.45 4.95
N GLU A 208 3.13 -15.48 6.17
CA GLU A 208 2.56 -14.30 6.80
C GLU A 208 3.68 -13.32 7.23
N CYS A 209 3.53 -12.07 6.83
CA CYS A 209 4.43 -11.00 7.23
C CYS A 209 4.06 -10.45 8.61
N PRO A 210 5.03 -9.96 9.38
CA PRO A 210 4.75 -9.22 10.62
C PRO A 210 3.90 -7.97 10.34
N ILE A 211 2.99 -7.65 11.27
CA ILE A 211 2.16 -6.43 11.17
C ILE A 211 3.06 -5.20 11.21
N GLY A 212 2.81 -4.27 10.29
CA GLY A 212 3.59 -3.03 10.18
C GLY A 212 2.80 -1.89 9.53
N GLY A 213 3.46 -0.77 9.31
CA GLY A 213 2.87 0.46 8.77
C GLY A 213 2.69 0.49 7.25
N ASN A 214 2.99 -0.58 6.51
CA ASN A 214 2.94 -0.58 5.04
C ASN A 214 1.53 -0.84 4.46
N LEU A 215 1.35 -0.60 3.15
CA LEU A 215 0.08 -0.81 2.46
C LEU A 215 -0.25 -2.29 2.24
N GLY A 216 0.69 -3.21 2.39
CA GLY A 216 0.44 -4.64 2.43
C GLY A 216 -0.53 -5.02 3.55
N TRP A 217 -0.56 -4.24 4.64
CA TRP A 217 -1.53 -4.34 5.74
C TRP A 217 -2.67 -3.31 5.60
N TRP A 218 -2.34 -2.04 5.47
CA TRP A 218 -3.32 -0.95 5.54
C TRP A 218 -4.11 -0.74 4.25
N GLY A 219 -3.64 -1.26 3.12
CA GLY A 219 -4.32 -1.12 1.83
C GLY A 219 -5.72 -1.75 1.78
N GLN A 220 -6.01 -2.77 2.61
CA GLN A 220 -7.34 -3.39 2.70
C GLN A 220 -8.45 -2.47 3.22
N PHE A 221 -8.07 -1.30 3.77
CA PHE A 221 -8.99 -0.26 4.22
C PHE A 221 -9.19 0.85 3.19
N ILE A 222 -8.62 0.71 2.00
CA ILE A 222 -8.83 1.61 0.86
C ILE A 222 -9.72 0.90 -0.15
N ASP A 223 -10.84 1.54 -0.53
CA ASP A 223 -11.75 0.98 -1.53
C ASP A 223 -11.27 1.25 -2.97
N ARG A 224 -11.98 0.69 -3.95
CA ARG A 224 -11.69 0.86 -5.37
C ARG A 224 -11.81 2.30 -5.89
N LYS A 225 -12.43 3.20 -5.10
CA LYS A 225 -12.57 4.63 -5.41
C LYS A 225 -11.51 5.48 -4.72
N ASN A 226 -10.49 4.84 -4.12
CA ASN A 226 -9.48 5.50 -3.30
C ASN A 226 -10.08 6.26 -2.09
N GLN A 227 -11.12 5.68 -1.48
CA GLN A 227 -11.74 6.19 -0.26
C GLN A 227 -11.60 5.16 0.87
N LEU A 228 -11.89 5.58 2.10
CA LEU A 228 -11.89 4.66 3.23
C LEU A 228 -12.97 3.57 3.04
N HIS A 229 -12.57 2.31 3.12
CA HIS A 229 -13.47 1.15 2.99
C HIS A 229 -14.29 0.95 4.26
N LYS A 230 -15.42 1.66 4.37
CA LYS A 230 -16.23 1.74 5.61
C LYS A 230 -16.58 0.37 6.21
N LYS A 231 -16.96 -0.61 5.39
CA LYS A 231 -17.30 -1.98 5.86
C LYS A 231 -16.10 -2.69 6.49
N ASN A 232 -14.93 -2.61 5.86
CA ASN A 232 -13.71 -3.22 6.38
C ASN A 232 -13.28 -2.56 7.69
N VAL A 233 -13.36 -1.22 7.76
CA VAL A 233 -13.04 -0.47 8.98
C VAL A 233 -13.99 -0.82 10.12
N ALA A 234 -15.30 -0.91 9.87
CA ALA A 234 -16.28 -1.30 10.88
C ALA A 234 -15.97 -2.69 11.44
N LYS A 235 -15.73 -3.68 10.55
CA LYS A 235 -15.38 -5.04 10.96
C LYS A 235 -14.05 -5.07 11.73
N PHE A 236 -13.04 -4.33 11.28
CA PHE A 236 -11.75 -4.21 11.97
C PHE A 236 -11.91 -3.64 13.38
N LYS A 237 -12.66 -2.55 13.53
CA LYS A 237 -12.93 -1.95 14.85
C LYS A 237 -13.69 -2.91 15.77
N GLN A 238 -14.63 -3.68 15.25
CA GLN A 238 -15.40 -4.67 16.00
C GLN A 238 -14.52 -5.85 16.46
N THR A 239 -13.74 -6.43 15.53
CA THR A 239 -12.97 -7.66 15.77
C THR A 239 -11.59 -7.39 16.35
N LYS A 240 -11.07 -6.17 16.19
CA LYS A 240 -9.67 -5.76 16.49
C LYS A 240 -8.61 -6.58 15.74
N LYS A 241 -8.99 -7.23 14.66
CA LYS A 241 -8.13 -8.06 13.81
C LYS A 241 -8.21 -7.59 12.37
N PHE A 242 -7.08 -7.58 11.66
CA PHE A 242 -7.07 -7.36 10.22
C PHE A 242 -7.93 -8.42 9.53
N LEU A 243 -8.64 -8.04 8.47
CA LEU A 243 -9.52 -8.95 7.73
C LEU A 243 -8.71 -9.98 6.95
N TYR A 244 -7.59 -9.53 6.42
CA TYR A 244 -6.65 -10.30 5.63
C TYR A 244 -5.24 -10.12 6.17
N PRO A 245 -4.48 -11.21 6.41
CA PRO A 245 -3.06 -11.11 6.70
C PRO A 245 -2.32 -10.53 5.48
N ASN A 246 -1.17 -9.94 5.71
CA ASN A 246 -0.24 -9.60 4.65
C ASN A 246 0.59 -10.84 4.34
N LEU A 247 0.37 -11.45 3.19
CA LEU A 247 1.10 -12.64 2.76
C LEU A 247 2.23 -12.26 1.82
N HIS A 248 3.43 -12.72 2.11
CA HIS A 248 4.54 -12.76 1.18
C HIS A 248 4.42 -14.02 0.34
N CYS A 249 4.28 -13.84 -0.96
CA CYS A 249 4.20 -14.92 -1.95
C CYS A 249 5.33 -14.77 -2.97
N GLN A 250 5.76 -15.90 -3.53
CA GLN A 250 6.81 -15.93 -4.54
C GLN A 250 6.66 -17.14 -5.48
N CYS A 251 7.12 -16.98 -6.72
CA CYS A 251 7.23 -18.09 -7.67
C CYS A 251 8.38 -17.82 -8.66
N LYS A 252 8.74 -18.84 -9.47
CA LYS A 252 9.67 -18.64 -10.58
C LYS A 252 9.02 -17.80 -11.68
N ILE A 253 9.79 -16.93 -12.30
CA ILE A 253 9.32 -16.08 -13.42
C ILE A 253 8.86 -16.95 -14.60
N GLN A 254 9.56 -18.05 -14.87
CA GLN A 254 9.22 -18.98 -15.96
C GLN A 254 7.83 -19.61 -15.73
N ASP A 255 7.55 -20.07 -14.50
CA ASP A 255 6.27 -20.69 -14.16
C ASP A 255 5.13 -19.68 -14.28
N LEU A 256 5.36 -18.44 -13.84
CA LEU A 256 4.39 -17.36 -13.99
C LEU A 256 4.12 -17.05 -15.47
N LYS A 257 5.16 -16.94 -16.30
CA LYS A 257 5.02 -16.66 -17.73
C LYS A 257 4.18 -17.74 -18.42
N GLN A 258 4.51 -19.01 -18.18
CA GLN A 258 3.77 -20.15 -18.72
C GLN A 258 2.30 -20.15 -18.28
N HIS A 259 2.02 -19.88 -17.01
CA HIS A 259 0.67 -19.76 -16.48
C HIS A 259 -0.14 -18.66 -17.16
N LEU A 260 0.44 -17.46 -17.33
CA LEU A 260 -0.23 -16.33 -17.98
C LEU A 260 -0.53 -16.58 -19.46
N GLU A 261 0.39 -17.23 -20.20
CA GLU A 261 0.22 -17.60 -21.60
C GLU A 261 -0.91 -18.62 -21.79
N GLN A 262 -0.98 -19.64 -20.92
CA GLN A 262 -2.07 -20.63 -20.90
C GLN A 262 -3.41 -19.97 -20.58
N PHE A 263 -3.45 -19.03 -19.63
CA PHE A 263 -4.66 -18.31 -19.27
C PHE A 263 -5.18 -17.45 -20.42
N GLN A 264 -4.28 -16.80 -21.19
CA GLN A 264 -4.67 -16.03 -22.39
C GLN A 264 -5.30 -16.92 -23.47
N GLN A 265 -4.67 -18.08 -23.76
CA GLN A 265 -5.18 -19.03 -24.77
C GLN A 265 -6.58 -19.54 -24.42
N SER A 266 -6.78 -19.96 -23.16
CA SER A 266 -8.08 -20.43 -22.66
C SER A 266 -9.17 -19.35 -22.74
N SER A 267 -8.82 -18.09 -22.47
CA SER A 267 -9.75 -16.95 -22.53
C SER A 267 -10.13 -16.57 -23.95
N GLN A 268 -9.28 -16.83 -24.94
CA GLN A 268 -9.56 -16.59 -26.36
C GLN A 268 -10.45 -17.70 -26.94
N ALA A 269 -10.19 -18.96 -26.58
CA ALA A 269 -11.01 -20.10 -27.01
C ALA A 269 -12.48 -19.96 -26.59
N ASN A 270 -12.73 -19.48 -25.35
CA ASN A 270 -14.08 -19.27 -24.83
C ASN A 270 -14.84 -18.08 -25.46
N LYS A 271 -14.17 -17.17 -26.16
CA LYS A 271 -14.81 -16.05 -26.90
C LYS A 271 -15.16 -16.40 -28.34
N SER A 272 -14.63 -17.50 -28.85
CA SER A 272 -14.83 -17.97 -30.24
C SER A 272 -15.95 -19.03 -30.35
N GLN A 273 -16.54 -19.42 -29.23
CA GLN A 273 -17.74 -20.24 -29.11
C GLN A 273 -18.96 -19.34 -28.82
#